data_f0e3e6a785b9516dab00f149bb0e20e1
#
_entry.id   f0e3e6a785b9516dab00f149bb0e20e1
#
_cell.length_a   1.000
_cell.length_b   1.000
_cell.length_c   1.000
_cell.angle_alpha   90.00
_cell.angle_beta   90.00
_cell.angle_gamma   90.00
#
_symmetry.space_group_name_H-M   'P 1'
#
loop_
_entity.id
_entity.type
_entity.pdbx_description
1 polymer ?
#
loop_
_entity_poly.entity_id
_entity_poly.type
_entity_poly.pdbx_seq_one_letter_code
_entity_poly.pdbx_strand_id
1 'polypeptide(L)'
;SGKSAKTTSSVVVNKAITLIADGTRDGAVARSAHDYLYVLKDGKVSSTLTLISADFATDTVVISRNSNCPVIMKDEFGITFYDESVNSIGVHRSMKPLMYQVPLMPGSIFISYTDGIQAAGKKYSKEIDMEYIKKIIAENSVDDTAFIANSILEYALSLDQNRAGDDMTIAVMSIRKKTSDNKIKYVNVSYPY
;
A
#
# COMPACT_ATOMS: atom_id res chain seq x y z
N SER A 1 -13.34 17.39 2.32
CA SER A 1 -12.47 16.39 1.91
C SER A 1 -12.13 16.43 0.43
N GLY A 2 -12.76 15.97 -0.53
CA GLY A 2 -12.45 15.80 -1.95
C GLY A 2 -11.20 16.51 -2.57
N LYS A 3 -11.32 17.78 -3.00
CA LYS A 3 -10.26 18.43 -3.81
C LYS A 3 -8.94 18.67 -3.08
N SER A 4 -8.97 19.03 -1.80
CA SER A 4 -7.75 19.30 -1.01
C SER A 4 -6.98 18.03 -0.71
N ALA A 5 -7.66 16.92 -0.39
CA ALA A 5 -7.05 15.64 -0.15
C ALA A 5 -6.38 15.09 -1.42
N LYS A 6 -7.09 15.12 -2.56
CA LYS A 6 -6.54 14.71 -3.86
C LYS A 6 -5.28 15.50 -4.22
N THR A 7 -5.30 16.82 -4.02
CA THR A 7 -4.13 17.68 -4.28
C THR A 7 -2.95 17.28 -3.37
N THR A 8 -3.20 17.02 -2.08
CA THR A 8 -2.16 16.62 -1.14
C THR A 8 -1.54 15.27 -1.51
N SER A 9 -2.37 14.27 -1.81
CA SER A 9 -1.89 12.96 -2.28
C SER A 9 -1.05 13.08 -3.55
N SER A 10 -1.50 13.86 -4.54
CA SER A 10 -0.75 14.08 -5.78
C SER A 10 0.60 14.74 -5.52
N VAL A 11 0.68 15.70 -4.61
CA VAL A 11 1.93 16.37 -4.24
C VAL A 11 2.92 15.36 -3.61
N VAL A 12 2.45 14.52 -2.69
CA VAL A 12 3.27 13.50 -2.02
C VAL A 12 3.77 12.46 -3.02
N VAL A 13 2.87 11.93 -3.86
CA VAL A 13 3.22 10.92 -4.87
C VAL A 13 4.22 11.48 -5.88
N ASN A 14 4.01 12.67 -6.41
CA ASN A 14 4.93 13.28 -7.37
C ASN A 14 6.31 13.53 -6.74
N LYS A 15 6.36 13.95 -5.48
CA LYS A 15 7.63 14.12 -4.77
C LYS A 15 8.34 12.78 -4.57
N ALA A 16 7.61 11.73 -4.18
CA ALA A 16 8.16 10.39 -4.03
C ALA A 16 8.71 9.84 -5.36
N ILE A 17 7.95 9.98 -6.45
CA ILE A 17 8.38 9.55 -7.81
C ILE A 17 9.68 10.25 -8.22
N THR A 18 9.78 11.58 -8.03
CA THR A 18 10.98 12.34 -8.35
C THR A 18 12.19 11.82 -7.56
N LEU A 19 12.03 11.61 -6.25
CA LEU A 19 13.10 11.11 -5.39
C LEU A 19 13.55 9.70 -5.78
N ILE A 20 12.61 8.83 -6.12
CA ILE A 20 12.91 7.47 -6.58
C ILE A 20 13.65 7.51 -7.93
N ALA A 21 13.22 8.36 -8.85
CA ALA A 21 13.90 8.56 -10.14
C ALA A 21 15.34 9.07 -9.98
N ASP A 22 15.60 9.89 -8.95
CA ASP A 22 16.93 10.38 -8.59
C ASP A 22 17.77 9.35 -7.79
N GLY A 23 17.27 8.10 -7.61
CA GLY A 23 17.96 7.03 -6.91
C GLY A 23 17.89 7.10 -5.38
N THR A 24 17.03 7.96 -4.82
CA THR A 24 16.77 7.99 -3.37
C THR A 24 16.05 6.73 -2.95
N ARG A 25 16.44 6.16 -1.81
CA ARG A 25 15.88 4.87 -1.33
C ARG A 25 14.84 5.07 -0.23
N ASP A 26 13.80 4.31 -0.32
CA ASP A 26 12.72 3.97 0.64
C ASP A 26 12.53 4.95 1.82
N GLY A 27 13.20 4.71 2.96
CA GLY A 27 13.05 5.54 4.14
C GLY A 27 13.51 7.00 3.96
N ALA A 28 14.47 7.26 3.05
CA ALA A 28 14.86 8.62 2.70
C ALA A 28 13.79 9.28 1.82
N VAL A 29 13.14 8.53 0.93
CA VAL A 29 11.97 9.00 0.17
C VAL A 29 10.86 9.43 1.11
N ALA A 30 10.49 8.58 2.08
CA ALA A 30 9.43 8.88 3.04
C ALA A 30 9.75 10.13 3.89
N ARG A 31 10.99 10.25 4.39
CA ARG A 31 11.42 11.44 5.15
C ARG A 31 11.40 12.71 4.30
N SER A 32 11.94 12.66 3.09
CA SER A 32 11.98 13.83 2.20
C SER A 32 10.59 14.24 1.72
N ALA A 33 9.68 13.28 1.50
CA ALA A 33 8.29 13.57 1.18
C ALA A 33 7.56 14.20 2.39
N HIS A 34 7.86 13.73 3.61
CA HIS A 34 7.39 14.34 4.85
C HIS A 34 7.85 15.78 4.99
N ASP A 35 9.16 16.02 4.90
CA ASP A 35 9.75 17.37 5.06
C ASP A 35 9.17 18.34 4.03
N TYR A 36 9.04 17.88 2.79
CA TYR A 36 8.43 18.67 1.72
C TYR A 36 6.97 19.04 2.02
N LEU A 37 6.14 18.07 2.43
CA LEU A 37 4.74 18.32 2.77
C LEU A 37 4.62 19.21 4.01
N TYR A 38 5.45 18.97 5.03
CA TYR A 38 5.48 19.75 6.26
C TYR A 38 5.73 21.24 5.98
N VAL A 39 6.77 21.54 5.18
CA VAL A 39 7.11 22.91 4.79
C VAL A 39 6.04 23.53 3.91
N LEU A 40 5.57 22.77 2.90
CA LEU A 40 4.56 23.27 1.93
C LEU A 40 3.24 23.61 2.60
N LYS A 41 2.86 22.89 3.66
CA LYS A 41 1.56 23.02 4.35
C LYS A 41 1.68 23.53 5.78
N ASP A 42 2.87 24.01 6.17
CA ASP A 42 3.13 24.58 7.50
C ASP A 42 2.70 23.63 8.64
N GLY A 43 2.93 22.31 8.45
CA GLY A 43 2.57 21.29 9.42
C GLY A 43 1.06 21.10 9.66
N LYS A 44 0.19 21.65 8.81
CA LYS A 44 -1.27 21.66 9.02
C LYS A 44 -2.01 20.54 8.27
N VAL A 45 -1.33 19.80 7.42
CA VAL A 45 -1.94 18.76 6.58
C VAL A 45 -1.15 17.47 6.69
N SER A 46 -1.85 16.38 6.98
CA SER A 46 -1.28 15.04 7.00
C SER A 46 -1.59 14.29 5.71
N SER A 47 -0.73 13.34 5.40
CA SER A 47 -0.97 12.31 4.38
C SER A 47 -0.41 10.98 4.87
N THR A 48 -1.01 9.88 4.45
CA THR A 48 -0.40 8.56 4.60
C THR A 48 0.52 8.28 3.41
N LEU A 49 1.57 7.50 3.65
CA LEU A 49 2.48 7.04 2.60
C LEU A 49 2.91 5.61 2.91
N THR A 50 2.71 4.73 1.95
CA THR A 50 3.23 3.36 1.95
C THR A 50 4.04 3.15 0.68
N LEU A 51 5.27 2.67 0.83
CA LEU A 51 6.14 2.29 -0.27
C LEU A 51 6.47 0.81 -0.14
N ILE A 52 6.34 0.06 -1.23
CA ILE A 52 6.78 -1.33 -1.33
C ILE A 52 7.69 -1.39 -2.55
N SER A 53 8.98 -1.62 -2.32
CA SER A 53 9.98 -1.66 -3.38
C SER A 53 10.66 -3.02 -3.44
N ALA A 54 10.72 -3.60 -4.64
CA ALA A 54 11.44 -4.82 -4.93
C ALA A 54 12.79 -4.48 -5.58
N ASP A 55 13.87 -4.80 -4.90
CA ASP A 55 15.24 -4.62 -5.38
C ASP A 55 15.79 -5.97 -5.86
N PHE A 56 15.87 -6.14 -7.17
CA PHE A 56 16.38 -7.35 -7.81
C PHE A 56 17.91 -7.44 -7.81
N ALA A 57 18.60 -6.39 -7.41
CA ALA A 57 20.07 -6.43 -7.28
C ALA A 57 20.49 -6.97 -5.91
N THR A 58 19.69 -6.77 -4.90
CA THR A 58 19.93 -7.23 -3.53
C THR A 58 19.00 -8.37 -3.10
N ASP A 59 18.09 -8.81 -3.98
CA ASP A 59 17.08 -9.83 -3.72
C ASP A 59 16.26 -9.53 -2.45
N THR A 60 15.82 -8.27 -2.31
CA THR A 60 15.05 -7.82 -1.15
C THR A 60 13.79 -7.05 -1.55
N VAL A 61 12.77 -7.14 -0.71
CA VAL A 61 11.62 -6.23 -0.73
C VAL A 61 11.68 -5.36 0.52
N VAL A 62 11.57 -4.05 0.32
CA VAL A 62 11.51 -3.09 1.42
C VAL A 62 10.10 -2.53 1.51
N ILE A 63 9.53 -2.59 2.71
CA ILE A 63 8.24 -1.99 3.06
C ILE A 63 8.53 -0.78 3.94
N SER A 64 8.11 0.40 3.52
CA SER A 64 8.20 1.65 4.28
C SER A 64 6.80 2.18 4.54
N ARG A 65 6.40 2.28 5.81
CA ARG A 65 5.04 2.66 6.21
C ARG A 65 5.01 3.95 7.03
N ASN A 66 4.10 4.84 6.61
CA ASN A 66 3.56 5.96 7.38
C ASN A 66 2.02 5.96 7.22
N SER A 67 1.42 4.82 7.41
CA SER A 67 -0.02 4.58 7.33
C SER A 67 -0.44 3.58 8.40
N ASN A 68 -1.59 3.78 9.01
CA ASN A 68 -2.20 2.81 9.93
C ASN A 68 -2.94 1.68 9.18
N CYS A 69 -3.09 1.79 7.85
CA CYS A 69 -3.48 0.64 7.04
C CYS A 69 -2.31 -0.35 6.98
N PRO A 70 -2.55 -1.64 7.18
CA PRO A 70 -1.50 -2.65 7.14
C PRO A 70 -0.92 -2.81 5.73
N VAL A 71 0.29 -3.34 5.69
CA VAL A 71 0.77 -4.12 4.55
C VAL A 71 0.68 -5.58 4.94
N ILE A 72 0.07 -6.39 4.09
CA ILE A 72 -0.09 -7.82 4.30
C ILE A 72 0.86 -8.53 3.35
N MET A 73 1.66 -9.45 3.88
CA MET A 73 2.53 -10.30 3.09
C MET A 73 2.10 -11.76 3.24
N LYS A 74 2.00 -12.48 2.13
CA LYS A 74 1.90 -13.94 2.09
C LYS A 74 3.17 -14.49 1.46
N ASP A 75 3.74 -15.49 2.07
CA ASP A 75 4.85 -16.28 1.54
C ASP A 75 4.65 -17.78 1.86
N GLU A 76 5.70 -18.60 1.70
CA GLU A 76 5.66 -20.02 2.02
C GLU A 76 5.53 -20.33 3.53
N PHE A 77 5.81 -19.36 4.39
CA PHE A 77 5.71 -19.49 5.84
C PHE A 77 4.35 -19.07 6.39
N GLY A 78 3.53 -18.38 5.57
CA GLY A 78 2.19 -17.97 5.95
C GLY A 78 1.85 -16.53 5.60
N ILE A 79 0.98 -15.92 6.41
CA ILE A 79 0.51 -14.54 6.22
C ILE A 79 0.97 -13.70 7.39
N THR A 80 1.71 -12.63 7.08
CA THR A 80 2.23 -11.65 8.03
C THR A 80 1.54 -10.30 7.83
N PHE A 81 1.13 -9.68 8.93
CA PHE A 81 0.58 -8.32 8.94
C PHE A 81 1.62 -7.35 9.50
N TYR A 82 1.95 -6.34 8.72
CA TYR A 82 2.73 -5.19 9.16
C TYR A 82 1.72 -4.08 9.47
N ASP A 83 1.22 -4.03 10.71
CA ASP A 83 0.08 -3.21 11.14
C ASP A 83 0.38 -2.30 12.34
N GLU A 84 1.63 -2.27 12.83
CA GLU A 84 2.01 -1.42 13.95
C GLU A 84 1.66 0.05 13.69
N SER A 85 1.21 0.72 14.74
CA SER A 85 0.81 2.12 14.67
C SER A 85 2.00 3.01 14.32
N VAL A 86 1.79 3.95 13.39
CA VAL A 86 2.80 4.89 12.94
C VAL A 86 2.18 6.25 12.57
N ASN A 87 2.93 7.31 12.78
CA ASN A 87 2.49 8.65 12.42
C ASN A 87 2.47 8.83 10.89
N SER A 88 1.43 9.48 10.40
CA SER A 88 1.36 9.96 9.02
C SER A 88 2.40 11.05 8.77
N ILE A 89 2.70 11.32 7.50
CA ILE A 89 3.62 12.37 7.09
C ILE A 89 2.95 13.76 7.09
N GLY A 90 3.74 14.82 7.25
CA GLY A 90 3.34 16.21 7.01
C GLY A 90 2.92 17.04 8.23
N VAL A 91 2.74 16.45 9.42
CA VAL A 91 2.23 17.18 10.60
C VAL A 91 3.27 17.29 11.72
N HIS A 92 3.97 16.22 12.03
CA HIS A 92 4.93 16.23 13.14
C HIS A 92 6.27 16.83 12.71
N ARG A 93 6.98 17.50 13.65
CA ARG A 93 8.27 18.14 13.38
C ARG A 93 9.37 17.14 12.93
N SER A 94 9.26 15.91 13.39
CA SER A 94 10.11 14.80 12.97
C SER A 94 9.27 13.55 12.78
N MET A 95 9.59 12.77 11.76
CA MET A 95 8.89 11.55 11.43
C MET A 95 9.90 10.45 11.10
N LYS A 96 9.61 9.24 11.58
CA LYS A 96 10.33 8.03 11.18
C LYS A 96 9.33 7.06 10.54
N PRO A 97 9.58 6.59 9.31
CA PRO A 97 8.80 5.51 8.75
C PRO A 97 9.08 4.21 9.51
N LEU A 98 8.08 3.34 9.62
CA LEU A 98 8.33 1.94 9.94
C LEU A 98 8.89 1.25 8.70
N MET A 99 10.03 0.59 8.89
CA MET A 99 10.78 -0.03 7.79
C MET A 99 10.92 -1.53 8.05
N TYR A 100 10.57 -2.33 7.06
CA TYR A 100 10.80 -3.77 7.08
C TYR A 100 11.53 -4.15 5.81
N GLN A 101 12.49 -5.06 5.93
CA GLN A 101 13.19 -5.64 4.80
C GLN A 101 13.03 -7.15 4.86
N VAL A 102 12.50 -7.70 3.78
CA VAL A 102 12.25 -9.14 3.65
C VAL A 102 12.90 -9.68 2.38
N PRO A 103 13.22 -10.98 2.31
CA PRO A 103 13.73 -11.58 1.09
C PRO A 103 12.74 -11.42 -0.08
N LEU A 104 13.28 -11.20 -1.27
CA LEU A 104 12.51 -11.22 -2.51
C LEU A 104 12.35 -12.69 -2.94
N MET A 105 11.27 -13.32 -2.50
CA MET A 105 11.03 -14.74 -2.75
C MET A 105 9.92 -14.93 -3.80
N PRO A 106 10.17 -15.73 -4.84
CA PRO A 106 9.09 -16.16 -5.73
C PRO A 106 8.02 -16.92 -4.94
N GLY A 107 6.77 -16.58 -5.18
CA GLY A 107 5.63 -17.10 -4.42
C GLY A 107 5.08 -16.11 -3.40
N SER A 108 5.78 -14.99 -3.15
CA SER A 108 5.29 -13.96 -2.23
C SER A 108 4.26 -13.04 -2.87
N ILE A 109 3.29 -12.61 -2.06
CA ILE A 109 2.26 -11.64 -2.40
C ILE A 109 2.31 -10.53 -1.35
N PHE A 110 2.26 -9.27 -1.78
CA PHE A 110 2.18 -8.08 -0.94
C PHE A 110 0.90 -7.33 -1.27
N ILE A 111 0.16 -6.94 -0.24
CA ILE A 111 -1.12 -6.26 -0.37
C ILE A 111 -1.08 -4.99 0.49
N SER A 112 -1.48 -3.87 -0.09
CA SER A 112 -1.67 -2.61 0.61
C SER A 112 -2.97 -1.96 0.15
N TYR A 113 -3.69 -1.30 1.06
CA TYR A 113 -4.94 -0.63 0.76
C TYR A 113 -5.07 0.69 1.53
N THR A 114 -6.01 1.52 1.09
CA THR A 114 -6.32 2.81 1.71
C THR A 114 -7.30 2.66 2.87
N ASP A 115 -7.40 3.69 3.68
CA ASP A 115 -8.28 3.77 4.84
C ASP A 115 -9.78 3.67 4.48
N GLY A 116 -10.17 3.98 3.25
CA GLY A 116 -11.52 3.70 2.76
C GLY A 116 -11.90 2.22 2.87
N ILE A 117 -10.97 1.29 2.56
CA ILE A 117 -11.21 -0.15 2.77
C ILE A 117 -11.22 -0.48 4.26
N GLN A 118 -10.26 0.03 5.03
CA GLN A 118 -10.19 -0.26 6.47
C GLN A 118 -11.38 0.29 7.26
N ALA A 119 -11.97 1.37 6.79
CA ALA A 119 -13.12 2.01 7.42
C ALA A 119 -14.48 1.49 6.90
N ALA A 120 -14.47 0.59 5.92
CA ALA A 120 -15.68 0.06 5.31
C ALA A 120 -16.63 -0.55 6.36
N GLY A 121 -17.90 -0.25 6.24
CA GLY A 121 -18.96 -0.72 7.13
C GLY A 121 -19.16 0.10 8.40
N LYS A 122 -18.21 0.95 8.83
CA LYS A 122 -18.33 1.72 10.10
C LYS A 122 -19.60 2.54 10.18
N LYS A 123 -20.04 3.12 9.07
CA LYS A 123 -21.31 3.86 8.97
C LYS A 123 -22.54 3.01 9.32
N TYR A 124 -22.45 1.71 9.15
CA TYR A 124 -23.51 0.74 9.35
C TYR A 124 -23.24 -0.17 10.57
N SER A 125 -22.35 0.26 11.49
CA SER A 125 -21.92 -0.50 12.66
C SER A 125 -21.39 -1.90 12.29
N LYS A 126 -20.72 -1.98 11.16
CA LYS A 126 -19.98 -3.15 10.69
C LYS A 126 -18.49 -2.81 10.64
N GLU A 127 -17.66 -3.83 10.70
CA GLU A 127 -16.21 -3.71 10.57
C GLU A 127 -15.70 -4.72 9.55
N ILE A 128 -14.56 -4.39 8.96
CA ILE A 128 -13.89 -5.30 8.05
C ILE A 128 -13.35 -6.50 8.85
N ASP A 129 -13.70 -7.71 8.40
CA ASP A 129 -13.23 -8.94 9.04
C ASP A 129 -11.86 -9.32 8.44
N MET A 130 -10.81 -9.18 9.24
CA MET A 130 -9.46 -9.52 8.82
C MET A 130 -9.24 -11.02 8.62
N GLU A 131 -10.02 -11.88 9.30
CA GLU A 131 -9.94 -13.32 9.07
C GLU A 131 -10.54 -13.69 7.71
N TYR A 132 -11.58 -12.98 7.27
CA TYR A 132 -12.11 -13.15 5.92
C TYR A 132 -11.09 -12.70 4.84
N ILE A 133 -10.40 -11.59 5.06
CA ILE A 133 -9.32 -11.14 4.17
C ILE A 133 -8.19 -12.18 4.14
N LYS A 134 -7.75 -12.70 5.29
CA LYS A 134 -6.76 -13.78 5.37
C LYS A 134 -7.18 -14.99 4.55
N LYS A 135 -8.46 -15.38 4.64
CA LYS A 135 -8.99 -16.53 3.90
C LYS A 135 -8.86 -16.29 2.38
N ILE A 136 -9.29 -15.12 1.88
CA ILE A 136 -9.13 -14.76 0.46
C ILE A 136 -7.66 -14.91 0.05
N ILE A 137 -6.73 -14.36 0.84
CA ILE A 137 -5.30 -14.39 0.52
C ILE A 137 -4.75 -15.82 0.58
N ALA A 138 -5.15 -16.61 1.58
CA ALA A 138 -4.65 -17.97 1.78
C ALA A 138 -5.05 -18.92 0.64
N GLU A 139 -6.27 -18.79 0.13
CA GLU A 139 -6.85 -19.66 -0.89
C GLU A 139 -6.39 -19.33 -2.33
N ASN A 140 -5.67 -18.23 -2.52
CA ASN A 140 -5.26 -17.76 -3.85
C ASN A 140 -3.74 -17.76 -4.04
N SER A 141 -3.30 -17.87 -5.26
CA SER A 141 -1.90 -17.95 -5.68
C SER A 141 -1.34 -16.59 -6.14
N VAL A 142 -0.06 -16.56 -6.47
CA VAL A 142 0.62 -15.38 -7.06
C VAL A 142 0.06 -14.98 -8.44
N ASP A 143 -0.67 -15.87 -9.09
CA ASP A 143 -1.29 -15.61 -10.39
C ASP A 143 -2.65 -14.93 -10.25
N ASP A 144 -3.25 -14.97 -9.06
CA ASP A 144 -4.62 -14.52 -8.79
C ASP A 144 -4.69 -13.08 -8.24
N THR A 145 -3.67 -12.25 -8.49
CA THR A 145 -3.58 -10.89 -7.91
C THR A 145 -4.80 -10.02 -8.19
N ALA A 146 -5.34 -10.09 -9.40
CA ALA A 146 -6.55 -9.35 -9.77
C ALA A 146 -7.79 -9.88 -9.03
N PHE A 147 -7.91 -11.19 -8.87
CA PHE A 147 -9.00 -11.81 -8.11
C PHE A 147 -8.93 -11.42 -6.63
N ILE A 148 -7.75 -11.48 -6.00
CA ILE A 148 -7.53 -11.05 -4.62
C ILE A 148 -7.94 -9.59 -4.44
N ALA A 149 -7.48 -8.69 -5.33
CA ALA A 149 -7.80 -7.28 -5.25
C ALA A 149 -9.31 -7.03 -5.36
N ASN A 150 -9.96 -7.63 -6.36
CA ASN A 150 -11.40 -7.47 -6.59
C ASN A 150 -12.22 -8.05 -5.42
N SER A 151 -11.87 -9.24 -4.92
CA SER A 151 -12.60 -9.88 -3.81
C SER A 151 -12.56 -9.04 -2.53
N ILE A 152 -11.40 -8.46 -2.20
CA ILE A 152 -11.27 -7.58 -1.03
C ILE A 152 -12.05 -6.28 -1.24
N LEU A 153 -11.99 -5.69 -2.44
CA LEU A 153 -12.72 -4.47 -2.77
C LEU A 153 -14.24 -4.69 -2.73
N GLU A 154 -14.73 -5.76 -3.35
CA GLU A 154 -16.15 -6.12 -3.35
C GLU A 154 -16.67 -6.39 -1.93
N TYR A 155 -15.86 -7.07 -1.12
CA TYR A 155 -16.19 -7.29 0.28
C TYR A 155 -16.33 -5.96 1.03
N ALA A 156 -15.35 -5.04 0.91
CA ALA A 156 -15.43 -3.72 1.53
C ALA A 156 -16.65 -2.93 1.04
N LEU A 157 -16.92 -2.91 -0.27
CA LEU A 157 -18.09 -2.26 -0.84
C LEU A 157 -19.41 -2.86 -0.32
N SER A 158 -19.48 -4.18 -0.12
CA SER A 158 -20.68 -4.83 0.43
C SER A 158 -20.99 -4.39 1.85
N LEU A 159 -19.97 -4.12 2.66
CA LEU A 159 -20.14 -3.57 4.01
C LEU A 159 -20.71 -2.14 3.98
N ASP A 160 -20.40 -1.37 2.95
CA ASP A 160 -20.90 -0.02 2.70
C ASP A 160 -22.17 -0.01 1.84
N GLN A 161 -22.89 -1.13 1.74
CA GLN A 161 -24.11 -1.26 0.94
C GLN A 161 -23.92 -0.84 -0.53
N ASN A 162 -22.76 -1.15 -1.11
CA ASN A 162 -22.32 -0.80 -2.46
C ASN A 162 -22.25 0.72 -2.73
N ARG A 163 -22.06 1.51 -1.66
CA ARG A 163 -21.88 2.97 -1.73
C ARG A 163 -20.68 3.33 -0.87
N ALA A 164 -19.50 3.32 -1.48
CA ALA A 164 -18.26 3.64 -0.77
C ALA A 164 -18.40 4.92 0.06
N GLY A 165 -18.07 4.85 1.32
CA GLY A 165 -18.09 5.99 2.24
C GLY A 165 -16.88 6.91 2.05
N ASP A 166 -15.78 6.38 1.49
CA ASP A 166 -14.54 7.09 1.13
C ASP A 166 -13.88 6.42 -0.07
N ASP A 167 -12.84 7.03 -0.62
CA ASP A 167 -12.07 6.50 -1.76
C ASP A 167 -11.38 5.18 -1.37
N MET A 168 -11.72 4.10 -2.06
CA MET A 168 -11.16 2.76 -1.82
C MET A 168 -10.12 2.43 -2.90
N THR A 169 -8.91 2.15 -2.49
CA THR A 169 -7.84 1.68 -3.39
C THR A 169 -7.15 0.49 -2.77
N ILE A 170 -6.84 -0.51 -3.58
CA ILE A 170 -6.04 -1.68 -3.20
C ILE A 170 -4.97 -1.93 -4.24
N ALA A 171 -3.77 -2.27 -3.78
CA ALA A 171 -2.65 -2.68 -4.61
C ALA A 171 -2.21 -4.08 -4.18
N VAL A 172 -2.10 -4.99 -5.14
CA VAL A 172 -1.60 -6.35 -4.94
C VAL A 172 -0.39 -6.56 -5.84
N MET A 173 0.75 -6.83 -5.24
CA MET A 173 2.00 -7.16 -5.92
C MET A 173 2.37 -8.60 -5.65
N SER A 174 2.73 -9.37 -6.67
CA SER A 174 3.24 -10.73 -6.52
C SER A 174 4.64 -10.88 -7.11
N ILE A 175 5.45 -11.71 -6.48
CA ILE A 175 6.76 -12.11 -6.96
C ILE A 175 6.63 -13.49 -7.61
N ARG A 176 6.82 -13.55 -8.91
CA ARG A 176 6.71 -14.80 -9.68
C ARG A 176 8.07 -15.39 -9.99
N LYS A 177 8.13 -16.71 -10.08
CA LYS A 177 9.31 -17.39 -10.58
C LYS A 177 9.52 -17.04 -12.05
N LYS A 178 10.76 -16.72 -12.42
CA LYS A 178 11.12 -16.49 -13.82
C LYS A 178 10.91 -17.78 -14.62
N THR A 179 10.06 -17.73 -15.64
CA THR A 179 9.72 -18.90 -16.49
C THR A 179 10.48 -18.96 -17.80
N SER A 180 11.16 -17.87 -18.20
CA SER A 180 11.93 -17.79 -19.45
C SER A 180 13.10 -16.81 -19.29
N ASP A 181 14.07 -16.87 -20.21
CA ASP A 181 15.18 -15.92 -20.30
C ASP A 181 14.76 -14.54 -20.83
N ASN A 182 13.48 -14.35 -21.11
CA ASN A 182 12.95 -13.07 -21.56
C ASN A 182 13.11 -11.99 -20.48
N LYS A 183 13.79 -10.90 -20.84
CA LYS A 183 13.96 -9.70 -20.00
C LYS A 183 12.74 -8.78 -20.01
N ILE A 184 11.61 -9.23 -20.57
CA ILE A 184 10.39 -8.41 -20.70
C ILE A 184 9.70 -8.37 -19.33
N LYS A 185 9.46 -7.16 -18.83
CA LYS A 185 8.64 -6.91 -17.66
C LYS A 185 7.25 -6.47 -18.11
N TYR A 186 6.21 -7.11 -17.57
CA TYR A 186 4.82 -6.73 -17.83
C TYR A 186 4.27 -5.99 -16.62
N VAL A 187 3.68 -4.82 -16.88
CA VAL A 187 2.87 -4.11 -15.88
C VAL A 187 1.47 -3.99 -16.47
N ASN A 188 0.48 -4.55 -15.77
CA ASN A 188 -0.93 -4.40 -16.13
C ASN A 188 -1.60 -3.51 -15.09
N VAL A 189 -2.21 -2.42 -15.55
CA VAL A 189 -2.96 -1.49 -14.71
C VAL A 189 -4.33 -1.32 -15.32
N SER A 190 -5.39 -1.66 -14.58
CA SER A 190 -6.77 -1.46 -15.01
C SER A 190 -7.46 -0.44 -14.10
N TYR A 191 -8.16 0.52 -14.72
CA TYR A 191 -9.00 1.48 -14.03
C TYR A 191 -10.45 1.21 -14.39
N PRO A 192 -11.30 0.76 -13.47
CA PRO A 192 -12.74 0.75 -13.70
C PRO A 192 -13.26 2.20 -13.74
N TYR A 193 -14.14 2.46 -14.69
CA TYR A 193 -14.88 3.72 -14.78
C TYR A 193 -16.12 3.67 -13.88
#